data_f76bb403cd0de37a30be331e91f14e24
#
_entry.id   f76bb403cd0de37a30be331e91f14e24
#
_cell.length_a   1.000
_cell.length_b   1.000
_cell.length_c   1.000
_cell.angle_alpha   90.00
_cell.angle_beta   90.00
_cell.angle_gamma   90.00
#
_symmetry.space_group_name_H-M   'P 1'
#
loop_
_entity.id
_entity.type
_entity.pdbx_description
1 polymer ?
#
loop_
_entity_poly.entity_id
_entity_poly.type
_entity_poly.pdbx_seq_one_letter_code
_entity_poly.pdbx_strand_id
1 'polypeptide(L)'
;GYSEARIDGKIYSLRDQIKLSANKKHSIDLIVDKVPSDNDSRLFEAIESSIAYSKGLVYIALDNEEFLLSSNWTCPNDNFAFPEVEPRLFSFNSPHGACPSCSGLGKVGFYANEVCPKCEGKRLREEALSVRINDKNIAEVTALPLDQSYLFFEAVLGNLNSRQIDIVANVMQQILDRLEFLNKVGLSYLTLNRESETLS
;
A
#
# COMPACT_ATOMS: atom_id res chain seq x y z
N GLY A 1 16.90 29.33 -10.16
CA GLY A 1 15.99 29.19 -9.02
C GLY A 1 14.57 29.48 -9.45
N TYR A 2 13.60 29.01 -8.74
CA TYR A 2 12.17 29.20 -9.00
C TYR A 2 11.76 30.64 -8.74
N SER A 3 10.78 31.13 -9.48
CA SER A 3 10.36 32.54 -9.44
C SER A 3 8.99 32.77 -8.77
N GLU A 4 8.19 31.71 -8.63
CA GLU A 4 6.81 31.81 -8.19
C GLU A 4 6.42 30.69 -7.24
N ALA A 5 5.49 30.97 -6.34
CA ALA A 5 4.82 30.00 -5.48
C ALA A 5 3.33 30.29 -5.43
N ARG A 6 2.52 29.25 -5.24
CA ARG A 6 1.10 29.36 -4.95
C ARG A 6 0.91 29.25 -3.44
N ILE A 7 0.30 30.26 -2.84
CA ILE A 7 0.02 30.32 -1.40
C ILE A 7 -1.48 30.51 -1.20
N ASP A 8 -2.13 29.59 -0.53
CA ASP A 8 -3.58 29.60 -0.30
C ASP A 8 -4.39 29.83 -1.60
N GLY A 9 -3.95 29.20 -2.69
CA GLY A 9 -4.57 29.30 -4.01
C GLY A 9 -4.18 30.53 -4.83
N LYS A 10 -3.36 31.47 -4.31
CA LYS A 10 -2.91 32.66 -5.04
C LYS A 10 -1.44 32.58 -5.42
N ILE A 11 -1.11 32.99 -6.63
CA ILE A 11 0.26 33.02 -7.14
C ILE A 11 0.99 34.26 -6.66
N TYR A 12 2.17 34.09 -6.08
CA TYR A 12 3.07 35.14 -5.62
C TYR A 12 4.44 34.98 -6.29
N SER A 13 5.06 36.11 -6.60
CA SER A 13 6.45 36.13 -6.98
C SER A 13 7.34 35.92 -5.74
N LEU A 14 8.31 35.00 -5.82
CA LEU A 14 9.29 34.77 -4.76
C LEU A 14 10.29 35.92 -4.59
N ARG A 15 10.26 36.91 -5.49
CA ARG A 15 11.05 38.14 -5.38
C ARG A 15 10.38 39.17 -4.46
N ASP A 16 9.09 39.01 -4.21
CA ASP A 16 8.31 39.95 -3.41
C ASP A 16 8.36 39.56 -1.92
N GLN A 17 8.18 40.56 -1.07
CA GLN A 17 8.13 40.32 0.38
C GLN A 17 6.76 39.75 0.76
N ILE A 18 6.66 38.44 0.88
CA ILE A 18 5.40 37.73 1.20
C ILE A 18 5.20 37.75 2.72
N LYS A 19 4.14 38.40 3.19
CA LYS A 19 3.75 38.41 4.61
C LYS A 19 2.65 37.40 4.86
N LEU A 20 2.95 36.33 5.60
CA LEU A 20 2.00 35.31 6.02
C LEU A 20 1.65 35.47 7.50
N SER A 21 0.43 35.10 7.86
CA SER A 21 -0.01 35.15 9.25
C SER A 21 0.54 33.95 10.03
N ALA A 22 1.35 34.17 11.06
CA ALA A 22 1.93 33.12 11.89
C ALA A 22 0.89 32.21 12.60
N ASN A 23 -0.35 32.70 12.74
CA ASN A 23 -1.40 32.00 13.48
C ASN A 23 -2.37 31.21 12.57
N LYS A 24 -2.08 31.14 11.27
CA LYS A 24 -2.87 30.35 10.29
C LYS A 24 -2.01 29.28 9.65
N LYS A 25 -2.61 28.13 9.36
CA LYS A 25 -2.00 27.16 8.47
C LYS A 25 -2.14 27.66 7.05
N HIS A 26 -1.04 27.66 6.31
CA HIS A 26 -0.98 28.05 4.91
C HIS A 26 -0.63 26.85 4.04
N SER A 27 -1.28 26.72 2.89
CA SER A 27 -0.85 25.81 1.83
C SER A 27 0.15 26.56 0.95
N ILE A 28 1.34 25.98 0.78
CA ILE A 28 2.42 26.59 -0.03
C ILE A 28 2.90 25.56 -1.04
N ASP A 29 2.65 25.84 -2.31
CA ASP A 29 3.06 25.01 -3.44
C ASP A 29 4.10 25.76 -4.28
N LEU A 30 5.20 25.12 -4.57
CA LEU A 30 6.22 25.67 -5.46
C LEU A 30 5.79 25.50 -6.92
N ILE A 31 5.77 26.56 -7.70
CA ILE A 31 5.54 26.46 -9.14
C ILE A 31 6.87 26.13 -9.82
N VAL A 32 6.99 24.88 -10.28
CA VAL A 32 8.22 24.37 -10.89
C VAL A 32 8.35 24.90 -12.31
N ASP A 33 7.30 24.83 -13.11
CA ASP A 33 7.27 25.35 -14.48
C ASP A 33 5.85 25.71 -14.92
N LYS A 34 5.75 26.54 -15.97
CA LYS A 34 4.53 26.83 -16.74
C LYS A 34 4.76 26.37 -18.16
N VAL A 35 4.19 25.23 -18.50
CA VAL A 35 4.45 24.54 -19.77
C VAL A 35 3.31 24.79 -20.75
N PRO A 36 3.59 25.22 -21.99
CA PRO A 36 2.57 25.23 -23.04
C PRO A 36 2.05 23.83 -23.34
N SER A 37 0.76 23.70 -23.67
CA SER A 37 0.07 22.41 -23.87
C SER A 37 0.59 21.59 -25.05
N ASP A 38 1.40 22.17 -25.92
CA ASP A 38 1.99 21.55 -27.12
C ASP A 38 3.44 21.07 -26.94
N ASN A 39 4.00 21.17 -25.72
CA ASN A 39 5.39 20.81 -25.45
C ASN A 39 5.52 19.67 -24.45
N ASP A 40 5.33 18.44 -24.95
CA ASP A 40 5.39 17.22 -24.14
C ASP A 40 6.75 17.01 -23.46
N SER A 41 7.86 17.26 -24.16
CA SER A 41 9.21 17.05 -23.59
C SER A 41 9.44 17.92 -22.35
N ARG A 42 9.07 19.21 -22.43
CA ARG A 42 9.18 20.13 -21.30
C ARG A 42 8.22 19.78 -20.16
N LEU A 43 7.06 19.25 -20.50
CA LEU A 43 6.10 18.76 -19.50
C LEU A 43 6.69 17.58 -18.68
N PHE A 44 7.31 16.60 -19.37
CA PHE A 44 7.97 15.48 -18.69
C PHE A 44 9.09 15.94 -17.77
N GLU A 45 9.97 16.84 -18.24
CA GLU A 45 11.05 17.40 -17.41
C GLU A 45 10.52 18.14 -16.17
N ALA A 46 9.44 18.90 -16.33
CA ALA A 46 8.78 19.61 -15.23
C ALA A 46 8.17 18.65 -14.21
N ILE A 47 7.52 17.57 -14.67
CA ILE A 47 6.95 16.53 -13.80
C ILE A 47 8.07 15.79 -13.04
N GLU A 48 9.13 15.35 -13.71
CA GLU A 48 10.26 14.67 -13.06
C GLU A 48 10.92 15.56 -12.00
N SER A 49 11.16 16.84 -12.34
CA SER A 49 11.68 17.81 -11.39
C SER A 49 10.76 18.00 -10.19
N SER A 50 9.45 18.10 -10.43
CA SER A 50 8.44 18.25 -9.37
C SER A 50 8.42 17.05 -8.44
N ILE A 51 8.44 15.84 -8.97
CA ILE A 51 8.51 14.58 -8.21
C ILE A 51 9.75 14.54 -7.33
N ALA A 52 10.91 14.91 -7.88
CA ALA A 52 12.17 14.92 -7.15
C ALA A 52 12.14 15.89 -5.95
N TYR A 53 11.58 17.08 -6.12
CA TYR A 53 11.49 18.10 -5.04
C TYR A 53 10.44 17.76 -3.99
N SER A 54 9.28 17.24 -4.41
CA SER A 54 8.13 17.00 -3.53
C SER A 54 8.17 15.64 -2.84
N LYS A 55 9.14 14.79 -3.16
CA LYS A 55 9.16 13.38 -2.75
C LYS A 55 7.92 12.60 -3.21
N GLY A 56 7.42 12.93 -4.39
CA GLY A 56 6.42 12.13 -5.05
C GLY A 56 5.04 12.76 -5.25
N LEU A 57 4.79 13.99 -4.84
CA LEU A 57 3.50 14.67 -5.03
C LEU A 57 3.62 15.80 -6.05
N VAL A 58 2.77 15.83 -7.07
CA VAL A 58 2.75 16.87 -8.11
C VAL A 58 1.33 17.36 -8.36
N TYR A 59 1.13 18.68 -8.34
CA TYR A 59 -0.07 19.32 -8.81
C TYR A 59 0.11 19.75 -10.26
N ILE A 60 -0.81 19.35 -11.13
CA ILE A 60 -0.91 19.87 -12.50
C ILE A 60 -2.18 20.71 -12.58
N ALA A 61 -2.04 21.98 -12.88
CA ALA A 61 -3.15 22.89 -13.10
C ALA A 61 -3.33 23.13 -14.61
N LEU A 62 -4.51 22.84 -15.13
CA LEU A 62 -4.93 23.05 -16.52
C LEU A 62 -6.18 23.94 -16.48
N ASP A 63 -6.07 25.18 -16.92
CA ASP A 63 -7.17 26.16 -16.93
C ASP A 63 -7.90 26.24 -15.57
N ASN A 64 -9.04 25.55 -15.46
CA ASN A 64 -9.87 25.53 -14.25
C ASN A 64 -9.87 24.15 -13.54
N GLU A 65 -9.07 23.20 -13.99
CA GLU A 65 -8.98 21.88 -13.40
C GLU A 65 -7.60 21.66 -12.78
N GLU A 66 -7.58 21.01 -11.62
CA GLU A 66 -6.35 20.66 -10.92
C GLU A 66 -6.29 19.14 -10.73
N PHE A 67 -5.15 18.57 -11.04
CA PHE A 67 -4.89 17.15 -10.86
C PHE A 67 -3.75 16.98 -9.87
N LEU A 68 -4.01 16.25 -8.77
CA LEU A 68 -2.96 15.78 -7.88
C LEU A 68 -2.50 14.41 -8.36
N LEU A 69 -1.25 14.32 -8.75
CA LEU A 69 -0.60 13.07 -9.11
C LEU A 69 0.40 12.68 -8.03
N SER A 70 0.50 11.39 -7.76
CA SER A 70 1.48 10.86 -6.82
C SER A 70 2.25 9.68 -7.42
N SER A 71 3.57 9.71 -7.28
CA SER A 71 4.41 8.55 -7.54
C SER A 71 4.42 7.56 -6.36
N ASN A 72 3.86 7.94 -5.21
CA ASN A 72 3.93 7.22 -3.94
C ASN A 72 2.60 6.57 -3.54
N TRP A 73 1.79 6.13 -4.52
CA TRP A 73 0.51 5.47 -4.24
C TRP A 73 -0.44 6.30 -3.35
N THR A 74 -0.48 7.60 -3.58
CA THR A 74 -1.36 8.51 -2.83
C THR A 74 -2.67 8.74 -3.59
N CYS A 75 -3.79 8.59 -2.91
CA CYS A 75 -5.11 8.91 -3.47
C CYS A 75 -5.26 10.44 -3.59
N PRO A 76 -5.58 10.98 -4.77
CA PRO A 76 -5.71 12.42 -4.95
C PRO A 76 -6.94 13.04 -4.27
N ASN A 77 -7.94 12.21 -3.89
CA ASN A 77 -9.20 12.71 -3.34
C ASN A 77 -9.16 12.93 -1.83
N ASP A 78 -8.46 12.07 -1.10
CA ASP A 78 -8.42 12.08 0.37
C ASP A 78 -6.99 12.17 0.94
N ASN A 79 -5.99 12.31 0.08
CA ASN A 79 -4.57 12.32 0.43
C ASN A 79 -4.11 11.04 1.18
N PHE A 80 -4.88 9.95 1.09
CA PHE A 80 -4.46 8.68 1.65
C PHE A 80 -3.24 8.16 0.88
N ALA A 81 -2.12 8.00 1.58
CA ALA A 81 -0.92 7.39 1.02
C ALA A 81 -0.90 5.89 1.34
N PHE A 82 -1.01 5.05 0.30
CA PHE A 82 -0.86 3.62 0.47
C PHE A 82 0.61 3.32 0.85
N PRO A 83 0.85 2.52 1.91
CA PRO A 83 2.21 2.20 2.32
C PRO A 83 2.93 1.38 1.24
N GLU A 84 4.26 1.46 1.24
CA GLU A 84 5.07 0.64 0.33
C GLU A 84 4.74 -0.85 0.52
N VAL A 85 4.51 -1.53 -0.62
CA VAL A 85 4.18 -2.97 -0.62
C VAL A 85 5.46 -3.76 -0.42
N GLU A 86 5.78 -4.03 0.84
CA GLU A 86 6.94 -4.82 1.27
C GLU A 86 6.51 -5.99 2.18
N PRO A 87 7.34 -7.02 2.37
CA PRO A 87 6.96 -8.18 3.20
C PRO A 87 6.51 -7.83 4.61
N ARG A 88 7.05 -6.76 5.21
CA ARG A 88 6.66 -6.30 6.55
C ARG A 88 5.21 -5.83 6.64
N LEU A 89 4.62 -5.38 5.53
CA LEU A 89 3.21 -4.98 5.46
C LEU A 89 2.28 -6.16 5.75
N PHE A 90 2.67 -7.38 5.41
CA PHE A 90 1.87 -8.59 5.58
C PHE A 90 2.18 -9.36 6.86
N SER A 91 2.96 -8.79 7.76
CA SER A 91 3.32 -9.41 9.04
C SER A 91 2.57 -8.76 10.20
N PHE A 92 1.76 -9.53 10.90
CA PHE A 92 1.08 -9.08 12.13
C PHE A 92 2.05 -8.89 13.32
N ASN A 93 3.29 -9.37 13.22
CA ASN A 93 4.35 -9.14 14.21
C ASN A 93 5.15 -7.86 13.93
N SER A 94 4.92 -7.22 12.78
CA SER A 94 5.56 -5.97 12.40
C SER A 94 4.62 -4.79 12.66
N PRO A 95 5.09 -3.68 13.26
CA PRO A 95 4.29 -2.46 13.39
C PRO A 95 3.78 -1.91 12.04
N HIS A 96 4.46 -2.25 10.92
CA HIS A 96 4.06 -1.86 9.57
C HIS A 96 2.83 -2.61 9.06
N GLY A 97 2.63 -3.86 9.48
CA GLY A 97 1.54 -4.73 9.03
C GLY A 97 0.46 -5.01 10.07
N ALA A 98 0.80 -4.90 11.35
CA ALA A 98 -0.12 -5.18 12.44
C ALA A 98 -1.33 -4.23 12.46
N CYS A 99 -2.48 -4.74 12.84
CA CYS A 99 -3.64 -3.90 13.13
C CYS A 99 -3.29 -2.89 14.22
N PRO A 100 -3.47 -1.57 14.00
CA PRO A 100 -3.06 -0.56 14.97
C PRO A 100 -3.90 -0.57 16.25
N SER A 101 -5.11 -1.15 16.22
CA SER A 101 -6.00 -1.24 17.39
C SER A 101 -5.59 -2.34 18.37
N CYS A 102 -5.19 -3.51 17.86
CA CYS A 102 -4.83 -4.66 18.70
C CYS A 102 -3.36 -5.05 18.60
N SER A 103 -2.53 -4.26 17.92
CA SER A 103 -1.10 -4.52 17.70
C SER A 103 -0.79 -5.95 17.19
N GLY A 104 -1.66 -6.46 16.31
CA GLY A 104 -1.50 -7.79 15.71
C GLY A 104 -2.03 -8.95 16.56
N LEU A 105 -2.64 -8.71 17.72
CA LEU A 105 -3.21 -9.78 18.56
C LEU A 105 -4.46 -10.44 17.96
N GLY A 106 -5.25 -9.70 17.19
CA GLY A 106 -6.55 -10.17 16.70
C GLY A 106 -7.67 -10.09 17.75
N LYS A 107 -7.36 -9.80 18.99
CA LYS A 107 -8.24 -9.72 20.16
C LYS A 107 -8.09 -8.36 20.84
N VAL A 108 -9.07 -7.97 21.65
CA VAL A 108 -9.03 -6.66 22.36
C VAL A 108 -7.93 -6.56 23.42
N GLY A 109 -7.35 -7.70 23.83
CA GLY A 109 -6.24 -7.78 24.79
C GLY A 109 -5.65 -9.18 24.84
N PHE A 110 -4.49 -9.31 25.47
CA PHE A 110 -3.71 -10.54 25.48
C PHE A 110 -4.46 -11.74 26.12
N TYR A 111 -5.26 -11.49 27.13
CA TYR A 111 -6.06 -12.50 27.84
C TYR A 111 -7.56 -12.44 27.49
N ALA A 112 -7.94 -11.62 26.53
CA ALA A 112 -9.32 -11.46 26.15
C ALA A 112 -9.73 -12.51 25.10
N ASN A 113 -10.95 -13.05 25.23
CA ASN A 113 -11.56 -13.90 24.21
C ASN A 113 -12.30 -13.09 23.13
N GLU A 114 -12.48 -11.77 23.38
CA GLU A 114 -13.20 -10.89 22.48
C GLU A 114 -12.34 -10.51 21.28
N VAL A 115 -12.91 -10.69 20.10
CA VAL A 115 -12.27 -10.39 18.82
C VAL A 115 -12.09 -8.87 18.66
N CYS A 116 -10.95 -8.44 18.15
CA CYS A 116 -10.71 -7.03 17.86
C CYS A 116 -11.73 -6.50 16.85
N PRO A 117 -12.52 -5.46 17.19
CA PRO A 117 -13.58 -4.96 16.32
C PRO A 117 -13.06 -4.29 15.05
N LYS A 118 -11.80 -3.82 15.05
CA LYS A 118 -11.21 -3.15 13.90
C LYS A 118 -10.74 -4.14 12.82
N CYS A 119 -10.03 -5.19 13.18
CA CYS A 119 -9.51 -6.16 12.22
C CYS A 119 -10.33 -7.46 12.17
N GLU A 120 -11.36 -7.61 12.99
CA GLU A 120 -12.23 -8.80 13.02
C GLU A 120 -11.43 -10.10 13.14
N GLY A 121 -10.38 -10.10 13.97
CA GLY A 121 -9.51 -11.25 14.17
C GLY A 121 -8.42 -11.44 13.09
N LYS A 122 -8.42 -10.66 12.01
CA LYS A 122 -7.48 -10.81 10.89
C LYS A 122 -6.05 -10.37 11.26
N ARG A 123 -5.86 -9.69 12.39
CA ARG A 123 -4.56 -9.26 12.98
C ARG A 123 -3.79 -8.22 12.18
N LEU A 124 -4.14 -7.98 10.92
CA LEU A 124 -3.47 -7.08 9.99
C LEU A 124 -4.23 -5.77 9.84
N ARG A 125 -3.51 -4.75 9.38
CA ARG A 125 -4.07 -3.47 9.01
C ARG A 125 -4.82 -3.56 7.68
N GLU A 126 -5.71 -2.60 7.45
CA GLU A 126 -6.62 -2.58 6.31
C GLU A 126 -5.88 -2.52 4.97
N GLU A 127 -4.77 -1.79 4.91
CA GLU A 127 -3.95 -1.66 3.71
C GLU A 127 -3.34 -3.03 3.30
N ALA A 128 -2.88 -3.83 4.26
CA ALA A 128 -2.41 -5.19 3.98
C ALA A 128 -3.52 -6.09 3.45
N LEU A 129 -4.74 -5.93 3.96
CA LEU A 129 -5.92 -6.70 3.55
C LEU A 129 -6.50 -6.23 2.20
N SER A 130 -6.11 -5.04 1.73
CA SER A 130 -6.53 -4.51 0.42
C SER A 130 -5.74 -5.13 -0.74
N VAL A 131 -4.55 -5.67 -0.47
CA VAL A 131 -3.76 -6.36 -1.50
C VAL A 131 -4.34 -7.75 -1.74
N ARG A 132 -4.61 -8.07 -3.01
CA ARG A 132 -5.27 -9.32 -3.42
C ARG A 132 -4.48 -10.05 -4.50
N ILE A 133 -4.51 -11.37 -4.43
CA ILE A 133 -4.02 -12.31 -5.45
C ILE A 133 -5.17 -13.26 -5.76
N ASN A 134 -5.57 -13.41 -7.01
CA ASN A 134 -6.78 -14.16 -7.40
C ASN A 134 -7.97 -13.86 -6.49
N ASP A 135 -8.28 -12.56 -6.32
CA ASP A 135 -9.39 -12.02 -5.53
C ASP A 135 -9.35 -12.33 -4.02
N LYS A 136 -8.31 -12.97 -3.51
CA LYS A 136 -8.14 -13.23 -2.06
C LYS A 136 -6.99 -12.41 -1.48
N ASN A 137 -7.22 -11.86 -0.28
CA ASN A 137 -6.17 -11.27 0.53
C ASN A 137 -5.46 -12.33 1.40
N ILE A 138 -4.36 -11.94 2.03
CA ILE A 138 -3.54 -12.85 2.84
C ILE A 138 -4.33 -13.50 3.99
N ALA A 139 -5.24 -12.78 4.65
CA ALA A 139 -6.04 -13.34 5.74
C ALA A 139 -7.03 -14.40 5.22
N GLU A 140 -7.63 -14.17 4.06
CA GLU A 140 -8.53 -15.12 3.41
C GLU A 140 -7.77 -16.37 2.95
N VAL A 141 -6.57 -16.22 2.39
CA VAL A 141 -5.74 -17.36 1.98
C VAL A 141 -5.27 -18.18 3.16
N THR A 142 -4.80 -17.53 4.24
CA THR A 142 -4.31 -18.25 5.43
C THR A 142 -5.43 -18.89 6.24
N ALA A 143 -6.69 -18.50 6.04
CA ALA A 143 -7.87 -19.13 6.63
C ALA A 143 -8.37 -20.36 5.86
N LEU A 144 -7.86 -20.62 4.66
CA LEU A 144 -8.18 -21.83 3.92
C LEU A 144 -7.58 -23.07 4.60
N PRO A 145 -8.26 -24.23 4.58
CA PRO A 145 -7.64 -25.53 4.84
C PRO A 145 -6.42 -25.75 3.94
N LEU A 146 -5.41 -26.50 4.42
CA LEU A 146 -4.14 -26.65 3.71
C LEU A 146 -4.29 -27.29 2.32
N ASP A 147 -5.24 -28.19 2.14
CA ASP A 147 -5.57 -28.76 0.82
C ASP A 147 -6.13 -27.70 -0.14
N GLN A 148 -7.00 -26.83 0.34
CA GLN A 148 -7.55 -25.73 -0.45
C GLN A 148 -6.51 -24.63 -0.71
N SER A 149 -5.61 -24.38 0.25
CA SER A 149 -4.48 -23.47 0.06
C SER A 149 -3.55 -23.96 -1.05
N TYR A 150 -3.28 -25.25 -1.12
CA TYR A 150 -2.50 -25.86 -2.18
C TYR A 150 -3.13 -25.61 -3.56
N LEU A 151 -4.42 -25.93 -3.71
CA LEU A 151 -5.16 -25.70 -4.95
C LEU A 151 -5.23 -24.22 -5.34
N PHE A 152 -5.34 -23.33 -4.35
CA PHE A 152 -5.31 -21.89 -4.59
C PHE A 152 -3.99 -21.45 -5.22
N PHE A 153 -2.84 -21.89 -4.70
CA PHE A 153 -1.53 -21.53 -5.24
C PHE A 153 -1.26 -22.17 -6.60
N GLU A 154 -1.73 -23.38 -6.87
CA GLU A 154 -1.70 -23.95 -8.22
C GLU A 154 -2.51 -23.12 -9.21
N ALA A 155 -3.71 -22.68 -8.84
CA ALA A 155 -4.53 -21.82 -9.68
C ALA A 155 -3.88 -20.44 -9.92
N VAL A 156 -3.18 -19.87 -8.92
CA VAL A 156 -2.39 -18.64 -9.11
C VAL A 156 -1.34 -18.83 -10.18
N LEU A 157 -0.56 -19.93 -10.14
CA LEU A 157 0.45 -20.22 -11.15
C LEU A 157 -0.14 -20.35 -12.56
N GLY A 158 -1.30 -20.97 -12.68
CA GLY A 158 -1.98 -21.13 -13.97
C GLY A 158 -2.43 -19.81 -14.63
N ASN A 159 -2.58 -18.75 -13.84
CA ASN A 159 -3.01 -17.43 -14.31
C ASN A 159 -1.85 -16.47 -14.59
N LEU A 160 -0.60 -16.84 -14.30
CA LEU A 160 0.58 -16.00 -14.50
C LEU A 160 1.13 -16.14 -15.92
N ASN A 161 1.65 -15.04 -16.46
CA ASN A 161 2.44 -15.08 -17.70
C ASN A 161 3.88 -15.53 -17.44
N SER A 162 4.63 -15.88 -18.50
CA SER A 162 6.00 -16.44 -18.41
C SER A 162 6.94 -15.56 -17.56
N ARG A 163 6.92 -14.24 -17.72
CA ARG A 163 7.77 -13.32 -16.95
C ARG A 163 7.41 -13.32 -15.46
N GLN A 164 6.13 -13.38 -15.14
CA GLN A 164 5.67 -13.47 -13.75
C GLN A 164 6.05 -14.79 -13.12
N ILE A 165 5.93 -15.89 -13.86
CA ILE A 165 6.38 -17.24 -13.43
C ILE A 165 7.87 -17.21 -13.07
N ASP A 166 8.72 -16.66 -13.94
CA ASP A 166 10.17 -16.56 -13.68
C ASP A 166 10.48 -15.83 -12.36
N ILE A 167 9.72 -14.77 -12.05
CA ILE A 167 9.90 -14.00 -10.82
C ILE A 167 9.51 -14.80 -9.56
N VAL A 168 8.40 -15.55 -9.61
CA VAL A 168 7.82 -16.21 -8.43
C VAL A 168 8.18 -17.68 -8.28
N ALA A 169 8.78 -18.30 -9.30
CA ALA A 169 8.98 -19.76 -9.39
C ALA A 169 9.57 -20.37 -8.12
N ASN A 170 10.65 -19.81 -7.62
CA ASN A 170 11.34 -20.34 -6.43
C ASN A 170 10.46 -20.25 -5.17
N VAL A 171 9.77 -19.12 -4.95
CA VAL A 171 8.90 -18.92 -3.79
C VAL A 171 7.67 -19.82 -3.87
N MET A 172 7.07 -19.92 -5.05
CA MET A 172 5.88 -20.76 -5.27
C MET A 172 6.21 -22.24 -5.09
N GLN A 173 7.37 -22.72 -5.60
CA GLN A 173 7.82 -24.09 -5.38
C GLN A 173 7.95 -24.40 -3.89
N GLN A 174 8.60 -23.51 -3.11
CA GLN A 174 8.75 -23.70 -1.68
C GLN A 174 7.41 -23.71 -0.92
N ILE A 175 6.45 -22.91 -1.34
CA ILE A 175 5.10 -22.91 -0.75
C ILE A 175 4.40 -24.23 -1.05
N LEU A 176 4.36 -24.64 -2.31
CA LEU A 176 3.69 -25.87 -2.73
C LEU A 176 4.30 -27.12 -2.10
N ASP A 177 5.63 -27.21 -2.05
CA ASP A 177 6.34 -28.35 -1.43
C ASP A 177 5.96 -28.50 0.07
N ARG A 178 5.88 -27.37 0.79
CA ARG A 178 5.50 -27.37 2.21
C ARG A 178 4.03 -27.75 2.41
N LEU A 179 3.15 -27.20 1.60
CA LEU A 179 1.71 -27.52 1.66
C LEU A 179 1.46 -28.99 1.29
N GLU A 180 2.14 -29.49 0.25
CA GLU A 180 2.08 -30.90 -0.13
C GLU A 180 2.56 -31.82 1.00
N PHE A 181 3.69 -31.49 1.64
CA PHE A 181 4.19 -32.23 2.78
C PHE A 181 3.17 -32.29 3.93
N LEU A 182 2.59 -31.12 4.31
CA LEU A 182 1.58 -31.07 5.37
C LEU A 182 0.33 -31.87 5.02
N ASN A 183 -0.09 -31.86 3.77
CA ASN A 183 -1.21 -32.66 3.30
C ASN A 183 -0.89 -34.18 3.37
N LYS A 184 0.33 -34.59 2.98
CA LYS A 184 0.77 -35.99 3.03
C LYS A 184 0.85 -36.56 4.44
N VAL A 185 1.14 -35.73 5.45
CA VAL A 185 1.15 -36.16 6.86
C VAL A 185 -0.23 -36.09 7.52
N GLY A 186 -1.29 -35.80 6.75
CA GLY A 186 -2.67 -35.86 7.23
C GLY A 186 -3.17 -34.60 7.91
N LEU A 187 -2.52 -33.46 7.74
CA LEU A 187 -2.88 -32.17 8.34
C LEU A 187 -3.72 -31.28 7.43
N SER A 188 -4.29 -31.81 6.37
CA SER A 188 -5.03 -31.08 5.33
C SER A 188 -6.15 -30.19 5.85
N TYR A 189 -6.76 -30.55 6.97
CA TYR A 189 -7.86 -29.82 7.61
C TYR A 189 -7.42 -28.59 8.43
N LEU A 190 -6.13 -28.44 8.72
CA LEU A 190 -5.60 -27.28 9.44
C LEU A 190 -5.57 -26.04 8.55
N THR A 191 -5.51 -24.87 9.19
CA THR A 191 -5.37 -23.58 8.52
C THR A 191 -4.09 -22.88 8.99
N LEU A 192 -3.47 -22.07 8.12
CA LEU A 192 -2.22 -21.36 8.44
C LEU A 192 -2.40 -20.25 9.47
N ASN A 193 -3.61 -19.72 9.63
CA ASN A 193 -3.92 -18.68 10.63
C ASN A 193 -4.23 -19.23 12.02
N ARG A 194 -4.18 -20.56 12.22
CA ARG A 194 -4.46 -21.19 13.51
C ARG A 194 -3.45 -20.76 14.56
N GLU A 195 -3.96 -20.37 15.73
CA GLU A 195 -3.12 -20.01 16.87
C GLU A 195 -2.39 -21.24 17.43
N SER A 196 -1.09 -21.10 17.73
CA SER A 196 -0.27 -22.20 18.25
C SER A 196 -0.80 -22.80 19.56
N GLU A 197 -1.47 -22.00 20.38
CA GLU A 197 -2.10 -22.44 21.65
C GLU A 197 -3.22 -23.47 21.42
N THR A 198 -3.76 -23.55 20.21
CA THR A 198 -4.84 -24.49 19.85
C THR A 198 -4.33 -25.78 19.21
N LEU A 199 -2.99 -25.97 19.11
CA LEU A 199 -2.36 -27.15 18.52
C LEU A 199 -2.05 -28.25 19.53
N SER A 200 -2.37 -28.05 20.80
CA SER A 200 -2.21 -29.04 21.91
C SER A 200 -3.37 -30.00 21.98
#